data_605f483f4f7dfda3cada44f9076ef980
#
_entry.id   605f483f4f7dfda3cada44f9076ef980
#
_cell.length_a   1.000
_cell.length_b   1.000
_cell.length_c   1.000
_cell.angle_alpha   90.00
_cell.angle_beta   90.00
_cell.angle_gamma   90.00
#
_symmetry.space_group_name_H-M   'P 1'
#
loop_
_entity.id
_entity.type
_entity.pdbx_description
1 polymer ?
#
loop_
_entity_poly.entity_id
_entity_poly.type
_entity_poly.pdbx_seq_one_letter_code
_entity_poly.pdbx_strand_id
1 'polypeptide(L)'
;MSADRTDDDTWDLATSVGATATMVAAGRARATRANLLDDRYAEPLVRAVGVDFFTRWATGELAAADGDVPGSFWGMQQTTDLLTARTRYFDAFLTDATDAAIRQVVILASGLDARGYRLAWPAGTVMFEIDQPEVLAFKAATLAELEAAPTAEVRTAPSTCGRTGPPRCATRASM
;
A
#
# COMPACT_ATOMS: atom_id res chain seq x y z
N MET A 1 9.08 -17.28 -21.13
CA MET A 1 9.28 -18.32 -20.11
C MET A 1 8.41 -17.91 -18.93
N SER A 2 7.32 -18.59 -18.70
CA SER A 2 6.48 -18.39 -17.49
C SER A 2 7.27 -18.98 -16.32
N ALA A 3 7.68 -18.16 -15.38
CA ALA A 3 8.17 -18.66 -14.11
C ALA A 3 6.95 -19.22 -13.36
N ASP A 4 6.94 -20.55 -13.17
CA ASP A 4 5.92 -21.16 -12.32
C ASP A 4 6.05 -20.58 -10.92
N ARG A 5 4.94 -20.08 -10.41
CA ARG A 5 4.81 -19.60 -9.04
C ARG A 5 5.09 -20.76 -8.10
N THR A 6 6.06 -20.62 -7.22
CA THR A 6 6.38 -21.65 -6.22
C THR A 6 5.76 -21.29 -4.88
N ASP A 7 5.43 -22.30 -4.07
CA ASP A 7 4.88 -22.11 -2.72
C ASP A 7 5.87 -21.44 -1.75
N ASP A 8 7.12 -21.23 -2.19
CA ASP A 8 8.21 -20.59 -1.44
C ASP A 8 8.39 -19.10 -1.80
N ASP A 9 7.47 -18.49 -2.55
CA ASP A 9 7.52 -17.06 -2.83
C ASP A 9 7.43 -16.27 -1.52
N THR A 10 8.52 -15.66 -1.12
CA THR A 10 8.55 -14.78 0.05
C THR A 10 7.89 -13.45 -0.27
N TRP A 11 6.95 -13.04 0.57
CA TRP A 11 6.25 -11.75 0.46
C TRP A 11 6.97 -10.64 1.23
N ASP A 12 8.30 -10.74 1.30
CA ASP A 12 9.12 -9.73 1.92
C ASP A 12 8.96 -8.38 1.19
N LEU A 13 8.65 -7.32 1.96
CA LEU A 13 8.46 -5.96 1.45
C LEU A 13 9.73 -5.38 0.79
N ALA A 14 10.90 -5.92 1.12
CA ALA A 14 12.19 -5.51 0.56
C ALA A 14 12.47 -6.20 -0.78
N THR A 15 11.89 -7.38 -1.01
CA THR A 15 12.22 -8.23 -2.17
C THR A 15 10.96 -8.80 -2.83
N SER A 16 11.12 -9.37 -4.03
CA SER A 16 10.07 -10.11 -4.72
C SER A 16 8.75 -9.34 -4.86
N VAL A 17 7.61 -10.01 -4.62
CA VAL A 17 6.28 -9.43 -4.81
C VAL A 17 5.99 -8.32 -3.80
N GLY A 18 6.52 -8.40 -2.57
CA GLY A 18 6.37 -7.38 -1.54
C GLY A 18 7.01 -6.05 -1.92
N ALA A 19 8.09 -6.06 -2.70
CA ALA A 19 8.73 -4.84 -3.20
C ALA A 19 7.79 -3.98 -4.07
N THR A 20 6.77 -4.57 -4.69
CA THR A 20 5.76 -3.80 -5.46
C THR A 20 4.92 -2.91 -4.54
N ALA A 21 4.58 -3.35 -3.34
CA ALA A 21 3.88 -2.53 -2.35
C ALA A 21 4.75 -1.34 -1.90
N THR A 22 6.05 -1.60 -1.69
CA THR A 22 7.03 -0.56 -1.33
C THR A 22 7.23 0.44 -2.47
N MET A 23 7.31 -0.02 -3.72
CA MET A 23 7.36 0.84 -4.91
C MET A 23 6.14 1.76 -5.00
N VAL A 24 4.94 1.23 -4.80
CA VAL A 24 3.69 2.03 -4.83
C VAL A 24 3.69 3.07 -3.71
N ALA A 25 4.16 2.71 -2.51
CA ALA A 25 4.28 3.65 -1.40
C ALA A 25 5.33 4.73 -1.67
N ALA A 26 6.48 4.38 -2.27
CA ALA A 26 7.52 5.35 -2.64
C ALA A 26 7.02 6.38 -3.66
N GLY A 27 6.27 5.95 -4.68
CA GLY A 27 5.64 6.86 -5.64
C GLY A 27 4.63 7.81 -4.99
N ARG A 28 3.81 7.32 -4.02
CA ARG A 28 2.90 8.19 -3.25
C ARG A 28 3.66 9.18 -2.37
N ALA A 29 4.71 8.74 -1.70
CA ALA A 29 5.57 9.61 -0.90
C ALA A 29 6.20 10.71 -1.75
N ARG A 30 6.74 10.35 -2.92
CA ARG A 30 7.30 11.30 -3.88
C ARG A 30 6.26 12.34 -4.33
N ALA A 31 5.04 11.88 -4.64
CA ALA A 31 3.93 12.75 -5.03
C ALA A 31 3.48 13.66 -3.87
N THR A 32 3.50 13.17 -2.63
CA THR A 32 3.17 13.96 -1.43
C THR A 32 4.19 15.08 -1.23
N ARG A 33 5.49 14.81 -1.38
CA ARG A 33 6.54 15.85 -1.33
C ARG A 33 6.40 16.91 -2.43
N ALA A 34 5.84 16.53 -3.58
CA ALA A 34 5.54 17.46 -4.67
C ALA A 34 4.19 18.18 -4.49
N ASN A 35 3.51 18.04 -3.36
CA ASN A 35 2.17 18.57 -3.06
C ASN A 35 1.08 18.11 -4.05
N LEU A 36 1.25 16.94 -4.65
CA LEU A 36 0.28 16.32 -5.55
C LEU A 36 -0.69 15.38 -4.84
N LEU A 37 -0.30 14.85 -3.67
CA LEU A 37 -1.08 14.00 -2.78
C LEU A 37 -0.95 14.48 -1.33
N ASP A 38 -1.81 13.93 -0.46
CA ASP A 38 -1.68 14.02 0.98
C ASP A 38 -1.62 12.60 1.57
N ASP A 39 -0.40 12.02 1.61
CA ASP A 39 -0.13 10.72 2.23
C ASP A 39 1.09 10.80 3.14
N ARG A 40 0.89 11.40 4.31
CA ARG A 40 1.95 11.61 5.32
C ARG A 40 2.57 10.32 5.85
N TYR A 41 1.93 9.17 5.64
CA TYR A 41 2.42 7.87 6.12
C TYR A 41 3.26 7.12 5.08
N ALA A 42 3.17 7.50 3.79
CA ALA A 42 3.85 6.78 2.72
C ALA A 42 5.37 6.79 2.88
N GLU A 43 5.99 7.96 3.12
CA GLU A 43 7.45 8.07 3.29
C GLU A 43 7.94 7.31 4.55
N PRO A 44 7.37 7.47 5.75
CA PRO A 44 7.77 6.70 6.93
C PRO A 44 7.66 5.19 6.73
N LEU A 45 6.59 4.69 6.10
CA LEU A 45 6.42 3.27 5.79
C LEU A 45 7.53 2.76 4.86
N VAL A 46 7.87 3.51 3.81
CA VAL A 46 8.97 3.16 2.90
C VAL A 46 10.31 3.13 3.64
N ARG A 47 10.57 4.12 4.48
CA ARG A 47 11.81 4.16 5.28
C ARG A 47 11.92 2.96 6.23
N ALA A 48 10.82 2.54 6.85
CA ALA A 48 10.79 1.39 7.74
C ALA A 48 11.10 0.07 7.01
N VAL A 49 10.74 -0.07 5.72
CA VAL A 49 11.15 -1.24 4.91
C VAL A 49 12.67 -1.28 4.70
N GLY A 50 13.34 -0.12 4.65
CA GLY A 50 14.80 -0.03 4.63
C GLY A 50 15.47 -0.28 3.29
N VAL A 51 14.75 -0.29 2.16
CA VAL A 51 15.34 -0.41 0.81
C VAL A 51 15.78 0.96 0.33
N ASP A 52 17.10 1.16 0.20
CA ASP A 52 17.71 2.44 -0.14
C ASP A 52 17.14 3.06 -1.42
N PHE A 53 17.00 2.28 -2.49
CA PHE A 53 16.44 2.75 -3.75
C PHE A 53 15.04 3.38 -3.58
N PHE A 54 14.14 2.70 -2.88
CA PHE A 54 12.78 3.21 -2.66
C PHE A 54 12.76 4.40 -1.70
N THR A 55 13.65 4.40 -0.71
CA THR A 55 13.78 5.54 0.22
C THR A 55 14.25 6.79 -0.53
N ARG A 56 15.30 6.69 -1.34
CA ARG A 56 15.80 7.81 -2.16
C ARG A 56 14.79 8.28 -3.19
N TRP A 57 14.00 7.36 -3.77
CA TRP A 57 12.89 7.76 -4.65
C TRP A 57 11.82 8.56 -3.87
N ALA A 58 11.35 8.03 -2.74
CA ALA A 58 10.36 8.67 -1.89
C ALA A 58 10.78 10.08 -1.46
N THR A 59 12.05 10.26 -1.07
CA THR A 59 12.61 11.54 -0.62
C THR A 59 12.98 12.48 -1.76
N GLY A 60 13.01 12.00 -3.00
CA GLY A 60 13.41 12.79 -4.15
C GLY A 60 14.91 12.95 -4.34
N GLU A 61 15.70 12.13 -3.65
CA GLU A 61 17.16 12.10 -3.77
C GLU A 61 17.64 11.25 -4.96
N LEU A 62 16.72 10.45 -5.55
CA LEU A 62 17.02 9.63 -6.73
C LEU A 62 16.78 10.46 -7.99
N ALA A 63 17.82 10.66 -8.79
CA ALA A 63 17.70 11.29 -10.10
C ALA A 63 17.24 10.28 -11.16
N ALA A 64 16.63 10.75 -12.26
CA ALA A 64 16.21 9.89 -13.36
C ALA A 64 17.36 9.01 -13.89
N ALA A 65 18.58 9.57 -13.96
CA ALA A 65 19.76 8.84 -14.39
C ALA A 65 20.16 7.65 -13.49
N ASP A 66 19.67 7.63 -12.25
CA ASP A 66 19.99 6.58 -11.29
C ASP A 66 19.06 5.34 -11.40
N GLY A 67 17.88 5.51 -11.98
CA GLY A 67 16.86 4.46 -11.99
C GLY A 67 16.16 4.23 -13.33
N ASP A 68 16.21 5.18 -14.25
CA ASP A 68 15.54 5.06 -15.54
C ASP A 68 16.42 4.38 -16.59
N VAL A 69 15.82 3.55 -17.42
CA VAL A 69 16.51 2.93 -18.55
C VAL A 69 16.72 3.99 -19.65
N PRO A 70 17.97 4.26 -20.06
CA PRO A 70 18.23 5.25 -21.12
C PRO A 70 17.43 4.94 -22.39
N GLY A 71 16.74 5.96 -22.91
CA GLY A 71 15.92 5.83 -24.13
C GLY A 71 14.54 5.21 -23.91
N SER A 72 14.19 4.79 -22.69
CA SER A 72 12.82 4.39 -22.34
C SER A 72 11.92 5.60 -22.27
N PHE A 73 10.69 5.49 -22.80
CA PHE A 73 9.64 6.50 -22.58
C PHE A 73 8.99 6.37 -21.20
N TRP A 74 9.28 5.29 -20.46
CA TRP A 74 8.75 5.01 -19.13
C TRP A 74 9.86 5.00 -18.10
N GLY A 75 9.68 5.77 -17.03
CA GLY A 75 10.64 5.88 -15.96
C GLY A 75 9.96 6.23 -14.62
N MET A 76 10.75 6.70 -13.68
CA MET A 76 10.28 7.02 -12.32
C MET A 76 9.25 8.16 -12.31
N GLN A 77 9.40 9.16 -13.19
CA GLN A 77 8.43 10.27 -13.26
C GLN A 77 7.07 9.75 -13.74
N GLN A 78 7.03 9.01 -14.84
CA GLN A 78 5.78 8.43 -15.38
C GLN A 78 5.12 7.48 -14.38
N THR A 79 5.93 6.71 -13.65
CA THR A 79 5.45 5.84 -12.57
C THR A 79 4.86 6.68 -11.43
N THR A 80 5.52 7.76 -11.02
CA THR A 80 4.99 8.68 -9.99
C THR A 80 3.68 9.31 -10.43
N ASP A 81 3.59 9.77 -11.67
CA ASP A 81 2.39 10.39 -12.23
C ASP A 81 1.22 9.40 -12.29
N LEU A 82 1.48 8.16 -12.74
CA LEU A 82 0.49 7.08 -12.74
C LEU A 82 -0.01 6.79 -11.33
N LEU A 83 0.90 6.63 -10.37
CA LEU A 83 0.55 6.33 -8.98
C LEU A 83 -0.20 7.50 -8.33
N THR A 84 0.14 8.73 -8.70
CA THR A 84 -0.58 9.93 -8.27
C THR A 84 -2.01 9.92 -8.79
N ALA A 85 -2.19 9.74 -10.10
CA ALA A 85 -3.51 9.71 -10.73
C ALA A 85 -4.36 8.56 -10.15
N ARG A 86 -3.78 7.36 -10.04
CA ARG A 86 -4.43 6.19 -9.44
C ARG A 86 -4.87 6.45 -7.99
N THR A 87 -4.01 7.06 -7.19
CA THR A 87 -4.31 7.34 -5.78
C THR A 87 -5.46 8.33 -5.66
N ARG A 88 -5.41 9.45 -6.39
CA ARG A 88 -6.48 10.46 -6.41
C ARG A 88 -7.81 9.88 -6.88
N TYR A 89 -7.78 9.05 -7.92
CA TYR A 89 -8.99 8.39 -8.42
C TYR A 89 -9.65 7.51 -7.36
N PHE A 90 -8.87 6.64 -6.70
CA PHE A 90 -9.44 5.75 -5.69
C PHE A 90 -9.81 6.48 -4.39
N ASP A 91 -9.11 7.55 -4.04
CA ASP A 91 -9.51 8.38 -2.90
C ASP A 91 -10.87 9.03 -3.16
N ALA A 92 -11.07 9.62 -4.34
CA ALA A 92 -12.35 10.20 -4.74
C ALA A 92 -13.46 9.12 -4.81
N PHE A 93 -13.18 7.98 -5.45
CA PHE A 93 -14.12 6.86 -5.54
C PHE A 93 -14.61 6.40 -4.17
N LEU A 94 -13.71 6.26 -3.20
CA LEU A 94 -14.06 5.84 -1.83
C LEU A 94 -14.83 6.92 -1.08
N THR A 95 -14.49 8.20 -1.29
CA THR A 95 -15.23 9.32 -0.72
C THR A 95 -16.66 9.35 -1.27
N ASP A 96 -16.83 9.26 -2.59
CA ASP A 96 -18.14 9.23 -3.23
C ASP A 96 -18.99 8.04 -2.74
N ALA A 97 -18.35 6.87 -2.57
CA ALA A 97 -19.03 5.68 -2.03
C ALA A 97 -19.54 5.91 -0.60
N THR A 98 -18.74 6.57 0.25
CA THR A 98 -19.17 6.88 1.62
C THR A 98 -20.22 7.98 1.69
N ASP A 99 -20.20 8.93 0.76
CA ASP A 99 -21.25 9.95 0.61
C ASP A 99 -22.57 9.30 0.17
N ALA A 100 -22.50 8.22 -0.61
CA ALA A 100 -23.63 7.36 -0.94
C ALA A 100 -24.03 6.37 0.19
N ALA A 101 -23.60 6.63 1.41
CA ALA A 101 -23.89 5.87 2.63
C ALA A 101 -23.30 4.44 2.68
N ILE A 102 -22.35 4.10 1.83
CA ILE A 102 -21.58 2.85 1.95
C ILE A 102 -20.65 2.98 3.16
N ARG A 103 -20.63 1.98 4.05
CA ARG A 103 -19.85 1.97 5.30
C ARG A 103 -18.92 0.77 5.44
N GLN A 104 -18.86 -0.07 4.42
CA GLN A 104 -17.92 -1.20 4.38
C GLN A 104 -17.00 -1.05 3.20
N VAL A 105 -15.69 -1.04 3.46
CA VAL A 105 -14.64 -0.92 2.47
C VAL A 105 -13.72 -2.13 2.59
N VAL A 106 -13.34 -2.71 1.47
CA VAL A 106 -12.37 -3.81 1.41
C VAL A 106 -11.20 -3.37 0.54
N ILE A 107 -10.00 -3.44 1.09
CA ILE A 107 -8.75 -3.24 0.36
C ILE A 107 -8.05 -4.59 0.25
N LEU A 108 -8.12 -5.18 -0.93
CA LEU A 108 -7.44 -6.42 -1.25
C LEU A 108 -5.99 -6.13 -1.64
N ALA A 109 -5.06 -6.95 -1.16
CA ALA A 109 -3.62 -6.74 -1.29
C ALA A 109 -3.26 -5.32 -0.80
N SER A 110 -3.59 -5.04 0.46
CA SER A 110 -3.52 -3.70 1.03
C SER A 110 -2.09 -3.15 1.13
N GLY A 111 -1.08 -4.02 1.21
CA GLY A 111 0.33 -3.62 1.25
C GLY A 111 0.58 -2.52 2.27
N LEU A 112 1.19 -1.44 1.80
CA LEU A 112 1.46 -0.23 2.59
C LEU A 112 0.39 0.87 2.39
N ASP A 113 -0.85 0.49 2.04
CA ASP A 113 -1.96 1.43 1.96
C ASP A 113 -2.33 1.96 3.36
N ALA A 114 -2.40 3.28 3.50
CA ALA A 114 -2.72 3.95 4.76
C ALA A 114 -4.04 4.76 4.69
N ARG A 115 -4.95 4.45 3.75
CA ARG A 115 -6.22 5.17 3.60
C ARG A 115 -7.07 5.13 4.87
N GLY A 116 -7.04 4.04 5.62
CA GLY A 116 -7.74 3.91 6.90
C GLY A 116 -7.25 4.88 7.97
N TYR A 117 -6.10 5.54 7.73
CA TYR A 117 -5.46 6.46 8.68
C TYR A 117 -5.39 7.89 8.15
N ARG A 118 -5.44 8.11 6.82
CA ARG A 118 -5.23 9.43 6.22
C ARG A 118 -6.48 10.10 5.64
N LEU A 119 -7.46 9.31 5.19
CA LEU A 119 -8.72 9.87 4.68
C LEU A 119 -9.68 10.14 5.84
N ALA A 120 -10.53 11.14 5.65
CA ALA A 120 -11.62 11.42 6.58
C ALA A 120 -12.79 10.46 6.32
N TRP A 121 -13.00 9.49 7.21
CA TRP A 121 -14.07 8.53 7.08
C TRP A 121 -15.28 8.93 7.93
N PRO A 122 -16.51 8.82 7.41
CA PRO A 122 -17.71 8.98 8.20
C PRO A 122 -17.79 7.97 9.33
N ALA A 123 -18.40 8.36 10.46
CA ALA A 123 -18.59 7.48 11.60
C ALA A 123 -19.29 6.17 11.20
N GLY A 124 -18.83 5.06 11.77
CA GLY A 124 -19.34 3.73 11.48
C GLY A 124 -18.76 3.10 10.19
N THR A 125 -17.78 3.75 9.55
CA THR A 125 -17.07 3.12 8.42
C THR A 125 -16.11 2.05 8.93
N VAL A 126 -16.24 0.84 8.40
CA VAL A 126 -15.36 -0.30 8.67
C VAL A 126 -14.54 -0.61 7.40
N MET A 127 -13.23 -0.62 7.55
CA MET A 127 -12.28 -0.96 6.49
C MET A 127 -11.63 -2.30 6.77
N PHE A 128 -11.77 -3.24 5.84
CA PHE A 128 -11.09 -4.53 5.88
C PHE A 128 -9.85 -4.48 5.01
N GLU A 129 -8.71 -4.70 5.61
CA GLU A 129 -7.43 -4.82 4.92
C GLU A 129 -7.05 -6.30 4.81
N ILE A 130 -6.91 -6.77 3.57
CA ILE A 130 -6.58 -8.17 3.27
C ILE A 130 -5.20 -8.21 2.65
N ASP A 131 -4.27 -8.91 3.31
CA ASP A 131 -2.91 -9.12 2.82
C ASP A 131 -2.25 -10.29 3.56
N GLN A 132 -0.98 -10.55 3.27
CA GLN A 132 -0.17 -11.51 4.01
C GLN A 132 -0.02 -11.07 5.47
N PRO A 133 -0.02 -12.03 6.43
CA PRO A 133 0.09 -11.71 7.85
C PRO A 133 1.27 -10.82 8.21
N GLU A 134 2.42 -11.07 7.59
CA GLU A 134 3.67 -10.35 7.85
C GLU A 134 3.58 -8.90 7.37
N VAL A 135 2.95 -8.66 6.21
CA VAL A 135 2.73 -7.32 5.64
C VAL A 135 1.80 -6.51 6.54
N LEU A 136 0.69 -7.13 6.98
CA LEU A 136 -0.26 -6.49 7.90
C LEU A 136 0.38 -6.15 9.24
N ALA A 137 1.16 -7.09 9.80
CA ALA A 137 1.86 -6.90 11.07
C ALA A 137 2.91 -5.79 10.98
N PHE A 138 3.72 -5.78 9.91
CA PHE A 138 4.71 -4.75 9.65
C PHE A 138 4.06 -3.35 9.57
N LYS A 139 3.01 -3.21 8.75
CA LYS A 139 2.31 -1.94 8.60
C LYS A 139 1.72 -1.46 9.92
N ALA A 140 1.06 -2.34 10.67
CA ALA A 140 0.46 -2.01 11.95
C ALA A 140 1.51 -1.55 12.98
N ALA A 141 2.64 -2.25 13.07
CA ALA A 141 3.74 -1.88 13.96
C ALA A 141 4.33 -0.51 13.61
N THR A 142 4.63 -0.28 12.33
CA THR A 142 5.19 1.01 11.87
C THR A 142 4.22 2.17 12.10
N LEU A 143 2.92 1.99 11.84
CA LEU A 143 1.92 3.03 12.09
C LEU A 143 1.73 3.30 13.59
N ALA A 144 1.85 2.27 14.44
CA ALA A 144 1.82 2.43 15.90
C ALA A 144 3.03 3.22 16.41
N GLU A 145 4.24 2.97 15.88
CA GLU A 145 5.45 3.76 16.21
C GLU A 145 5.31 5.24 15.81
N LEU A 146 4.53 5.51 14.76
CA LEU A 146 4.21 6.87 14.31
C LEU A 146 3.05 7.52 15.09
N GLU A 147 2.53 6.84 16.10
CA GLU A 147 1.35 7.26 16.88
C GLU A 147 0.14 7.57 15.95
N ALA A 148 0.05 6.86 14.81
CA ALA A 148 -1.00 7.05 13.83
C ALA A 148 -2.32 6.46 14.36
N ALA A 149 -3.30 7.32 14.59
CA ALA A 149 -4.66 6.89 14.92
C ALA A 149 -5.45 6.61 13.64
N PRO A 150 -6.13 5.45 13.52
CA PRO A 150 -7.01 5.19 12.39
C PRO A 150 -8.23 6.14 12.42
N THR A 151 -8.64 6.58 11.24
CA THR A 151 -9.81 7.44 11.03
C THR A 151 -11.06 6.65 10.65
N ALA A 152 -10.90 5.36 10.32
CA ALA A 152 -11.94 4.35 10.18
C ALA A 152 -11.75 3.24 11.22
N GLU A 153 -12.75 2.36 11.40
CA GLU A 153 -12.55 1.10 12.10
C GLU A 153 -11.78 0.14 11.17
N VAL A 154 -10.46 0.03 11.36
CA VAL A 154 -9.63 -0.83 10.53
C VAL A 154 -9.62 -2.24 11.10
N ARG A 155 -9.97 -3.23 10.26
CA ARG A 155 -9.93 -4.66 10.56
C ARG A 155 -8.99 -5.35 9.58
N THR A 156 -8.09 -6.17 10.09
CA THR A 156 -7.17 -6.95 9.26
C THR A 156 -7.72 -8.36 9.05
N ALA A 157 -7.63 -8.84 7.81
CA ALA A 157 -7.97 -10.21 7.44
C ALA A 157 -6.75 -10.86 6.77
N PRO A 158 -5.88 -11.53 7.54
CA PRO A 158 -4.71 -12.15 6.96
C PRO A 158 -5.11 -13.27 5.99
N SER A 159 -4.53 -13.28 4.81
CA SER A 159 -4.76 -14.25 3.75
C SER A 159 -3.44 -14.76 3.21
N THR A 160 -3.27 -16.07 3.27
CA THR A 160 -2.15 -16.79 2.63
C THR A 160 -2.60 -17.31 1.26
N CYS A 161 -2.97 -16.42 0.35
CA CYS A 161 -3.39 -16.80 -1.00
C CYS A 161 -2.19 -17.38 -1.76
N GLY A 162 -2.14 -18.69 -1.94
CA GLY A 162 -1.04 -19.39 -2.63
C GLY A 162 -0.86 -20.85 -2.24
N ARG A 163 -1.45 -21.32 -1.14
CA ARG A 163 -1.39 -22.75 -0.80
C ARG A 163 -2.46 -23.51 -1.56
N THR A 164 -2.05 -24.46 -2.41
CA THR A 164 -2.90 -25.43 -3.09
C THR A 164 -3.63 -26.31 -2.08
N GLY A 165 -4.82 -25.91 -1.71
CA GLY A 165 -5.79 -26.63 -0.90
C GLY A 165 -7.16 -25.97 -1.07
N PRO A 166 -8.28 -26.67 -0.87
CA PRO A 166 -9.59 -26.06 -1.01
C PRO A 166 -9.69 -24.83 -0.11
N PRO A 167 -10.25 -23.71 -0.59
CA PRO A 167 -10.28 -22.47 0.15
C PRO A 167 -11.07 -22.65 1.45
N ARG A 168 -10.36 -22.77 2.57
CA ARG A 168 -10.97 -22.60 3.88
C ARG A 168 -11.00 -21.11 4.16
N CYS A 169 -12.01 -20.44 3.69
CA CYS A 169 -12.41 -19.14 4.19
C CYS A 169 -12.91 -19.35 5.63
N ALA A 170 -11.97 -19.42 6.59
CA ALA A 170 -12.33 -19.46 7.99
C ALA A 170 -12.47 -18.01 8.47
N THR A 171 -13.59 -17.40 8.19
CA THR A 171 -14.06 -16.20 8.88
C THR A 171 -14.42 -16.61 10.31
N ARG A 172 -13.50 -16.48 11.25
CA ARG A 172 -13.86 -16.30 12.64
C ARG A 172 -14.03 -14.79 12.88
N ALA A 173 -15.25 -14.31 12.69
CA ALA A 173 -15.69 -13.11 13.36
C ALA A 173 -15.77 -13.43 14.86
N SER A 174 -14.84 -12.90 15.66
CA SER A 174 -15.04 -12.85 17.11
C SER A 174 -16.02 -11.72 17.38
N MET A 175 -17.19 -12.08 17.94
CA MET A 175 -18.12 -11.13 18.57
C MET A 175 -17.47 -10.54 19.81
#